data_5a823df38674a75a6a1accf21a8ae5df
#
_entry.id   5a823df38674a75a6a1accf21a8ae5df
#
_cell.length_a   1.000
_cell.length_b   1.000
_cell.length_c   1.000
_cell.angle_alpha   90.00
_cell.angle_beta   90.00
_cell.angle_gamma   90.00
#
_symmetry.space_group_name_H-M   'P 1'
#
loop_
_entity.id
_entity.type
_entity.pdbx_description
1 polymer ?
#
loop_
_entity_poly.entity_id
_entity_poly.type
_entity_poly.pdbx_seq_one_letter_code
_entity_poly.pdbx_strand_id
1 'polypeptide(L)'
;LIRAHRGQLATARNIRRLLEGSQLAARPKKHVQDPYSFRCIPQVHGASKDTIDYVESVLTTEINSTTDNPTVFPDEDMVVSAGNFHGQPIALAMDFLAIALAELGNISERRTYKLISGARELPKFLVANPGLNSGFMIPQYTAASIVSQSKGLCMPASVDSIPSSQGQEDHVSMGSNAATKLYRVVLNTERVLAIELFNAAQALDFRRPARSSAAIEHMVAEYRKRVPFIDNDSVMYPHIESSIQFLRTL
;
A
#
# COMPACT_ATOMS: atom_id res chain seq x y z
N LEU A 1 -7.14 -21.24 8.94
CA LEU A 1 -8.23 -22.20 8.93
C LEU A 1 -9.39 -21.80 9.85
N ILE A 2 -9.10 -21.21 11.00
CA ILE A 2 -10.11 -20.83 12.01
C ILE A 2 -10.67 -19.42 11.83
N ARG A 3 -10.15 -18.63 10.89
CA ARG A 3 -10.62 -17.28 10.56
C ARG A 3 -10.59 -17.12 9.04
N ALA A 4 -11.77 -17.26 8.41
CA ALA A 4 -11.93 -17.57 7.00
C ALA A 4 -12.00 -16.35 6.06
N HIS A 5 -11.43 -15.19 6.41
CA HIS A 5 -11.31 -14.05 5.50
C HIS A 5 -10.41 -14.43 4.31
N ARG A 6 -10.91 -14.21 3.09
CA ARG A 6 -10.23 -14.63 1.84
C ARG A 6 -8.86 -14.01 1.69
N GLY A 7 -8.75 -12.69 1.86
CA GLY A 7 -7.50 -11.95 1.78
C GLY A 7 -6.50 -12.38 2.86
N GLN A 8 -6.96 -12.68 4.08
CA GLN A 8 -6.09 -13.19 5.15
C GLN A 8 -5.48 -14.54 4.77
N LEU A 9 -6.27 -15.46 4.26
CA LEU A 9 -5.80 -16.79 3.83
C LEU A 9 -4.83 -16.67 2.65
N ALA A 10 -5.14 -15.82 1.66
CA ALA A 10 -4.26 -15.54 0.52
C ALA A 10 -2.92 -14.96 0.97
N THR A 11 -2.94 -13.97 1.85
CA THR A 11 -1.73 -13.35 2.38
C THR A 11 -0.89 -14.36 3.17
N ALA A 12 -1.49 -15.19 4.03
CA ALA A 12 -0.77 -16.21 4.77
C ALA A 12 -0.10 -17.24 3.84
N ARG A 13 -0.78 -17.66 2.77
CA ARG A 13 -0.18 -18.56 1.75
C ARG A 13 1.00 -17.90 1.05
N ASN A 14 0.85 -16.64 0.64
CA ASN A 14 1.91 -15.91 -0.06
C ASN A 14 3.17 -15.74 0.81
N ILE A 15 3.02 -15.32 2.06
CA ILE A 15 4.15 -15.19 2.99
C ILE A 15 4.83 -16.54 3.20
N ARG A 16 4.08 -17.63 3.36
CA ARG A 16 4.66 -18.98 3.51
C ARG A 16 5.51 -19.36 2.30
N ARG A 17 4.99 -19.14 1.09
CA ARG A 17 5.73 -19.41 -0.16
C ARG A 17 6.98 -18.56 -0.30
N LEU A 18 6.88 -17.26 0.04
CA LEU A 18 8.02 -16.34 -0.02
C LEU A 18 9.12 -16.69 0.99
N LEU A 19 8.79 -17.33 2.10
CA LEU A 19 9.77 -17.71 3.14
C LEU A 19 10.28 -19.14 3.03
N GLU A 20 9.80 -19.92 2.05
CA GLU A 20 10.19 -21.32 1.88
C GLU A 20 11.71 -21.44 1.63
N GLY A 21 12.38 -22.28 2.41
CA GLY A 21 13.84 -22.46 2.33
C GLY A 21 14.70 -21.34 2.93
N SER A 22 14.07 -20.33 3.57
CA SER A 22 14.81 -19.22 4.18
C SER A 22 15.55 -19.65 5.46
N GLN A 23 16.87 -19.52 5.46
CA GLN A 23 17.70 -19.70 6.67
C GLN A 23 17.33 -18.69 7.75
N LEU A 24 17.01 -17.44 7.36
CA LEU A 24 16.62 -16.37 8.29
C LEU A 24 15.29 -16.68 8.98
N ALA A 25 14.33 -17.26 8.26
CA ALA A 25 13.04 -17.66 8.84
C ALA A 25 13.15 -18.90 9.75
N ALA A 26 14.08 -19.80 9.44
CA ALA A 26 14.28 -21.06 10.18
C ALA A 26 15.13 -20.89 11.45
N ARG A 27 15.84 -19.78 11.61
CA ARG A 27 16.71 -19.56 12.78
C ARG A 27 15.93 -19.51 14.09
N PRO A 28 16.51 -19.99 15.20
CA PRO A 28 15.92 -19.85 16.52
C PRO A 28 15.64 -18.38 16.85
N LYS A 29 14.45 -18.10 17.36
CA LYS A 29 14.06 -16.73 17.77
C LYS A 29 14.50 -16.48 19.21
N LYS A 30 15.14 -15.32 19.43
CA LYS A 30 15.48 -14.84 20.77
C LYS A 30 14.32 -14.16 21.50
N HIS A 31 13.26 -13.81 20.77
CA HIS A 31 12.09 -13.10 21.28
C HIS A 31 10.84 -13.99 21.19
N VAL A 32 9.99 -13.92 22.20
CA VAL A 32 8.76 -14.72 22.26
C VAL A 32 7.82 -14.41 21.10
N GLN A 33 7.70 -13.13 20.73
CA GLN A 33 6.78 -12.68 19.69
C GLN A 33 7.41 -11.61 18.80
N ASP A 34 7.00 -11.60 17.53
CA ASP A 34 7.29 -10.50 16.62
C ASP A 34 6.35 -9.31 16.88
N PRO A 35 6.73 -8.05 16.55
CA PRO A 35 5.83 -6.92 16.57
C PRO A 35 4.60 -7.15 15.69
N TYR A 36 3.49 -6.48 16.00
CA TYR A 36 2.24 -6.62 15.23
C TYR A 36 2.41 -6.30 13.75
N SER A 37 3.24 -5.33 13.40
CA SER A 37 3.51 -4.98 12.00
C SER A 37 4.11 -6.12 11.17
N PHE A 38 4.66 -7.15 11.81
CA PHE A 38 5.14 -8.38 11.18
C PHE A 38 4.18 -9.56 11.40
N ARG A 39 3.82 -9.87 12.63
CA ARG A 39 3.00 -11.07 12.91
C ARG A 39 1.54 -10.93 12.52
N CYS A 40 1.03 -9.70 12.36
CA CYS A 40 -0.32 -9.43 11.92
C CYS A 40 -0.44 -9.10 10.42
N ILE A 41 0.61 -9.33 9.62
CA ILE A 41 0.58 -9.14 8.16
C ILE A 41 -0.63 -9.84 7.52
N PRO A 42 -0.94 -11.12 7.81
CA PRO A 42 -2.08 -11.76 7.17
C PRO A 42 -3.42 -11.08 7.46
N GLN A 43 -3.60 -10.59 8.68
CA GLN A 43 -4.85 -9.94 9.10
C GLN A 43 -5.01 -8.57 8.45
N VAL A 44 -3.97 -7.74 8.50
CA VAL A 44 -4.01 -6.36 8.01
C VAL A 44 -4.01 -6.31 6.48
N HIS A 45 -3.02 -6.94 5.84
CA HIS A 45 -2.98 -7.01 4.37
C HIS A 45 -4.19 -7.76 3.80
N GLY A 46 -4.71 -8.76 4.54
CA GLY A 46 -5.88 -9.50 4.13
C GLY A 46 -7.13 -8.63 4.07
N ALA A 47 -7.36 -7.79 5.07
CA ALA A 47 -8.49 -6.86 5.09
C ALA A 47 -8.43 -5.87 3.91
N SER A 48 -7.25 -5.30 3.63
CA SER A 48 -7.07 -4.41 2.49
C SER A 48 -7.30 -5.12 1.15
N LYS A 49 -6.86 -6.39 1.00
CA LYS A 49 -7.12 -7.18 -0.21
C LYS A 49 -8.60 -7.45 -0.42
N ASP A 50 -9.33 -7.83 0.62
CA ASP A 50 -10.78 -8.05 0.53
C ASP A 50 -11.51 -6.75 0.12
N THR A 51 -11.02 -5.58 0.57
CA THR A 51 -11.54 -4.28 0.15
C THR A 51 -11.20 -3.98 -1.32
N ILE A 52 -9.97 -4.26 -1.77
CA ILE A 52 -9.56 -4.09 -3.18
C ILE A 52 -10.42 -4.96 -4.09
N ASP A 53 -10.63 -6.23 -3.75
CA ASP A 53 -11.50 -7.15 -4.51
C ASP A 53 -12.94 -6.61 -4.64
N TYR A 54 -13.48 -6.04 -3.55
CA TYR A 54 -14.79 -5.39 -3.57
C TYR A 54 -14.82 -4.19 -4.53
N VAL A 55 -13.83 -3.30 -4.43
CA VAL A 55 -13.76 -2.11 -5.28
C VAL A 55 -13.59 -2.49 -6.75
N GLU A 56 -12.76 -3.49 -7.05
CA GLU A 56 -12.61 -4.05 -8.40
C GLU A 56 -13.95 -4.52 -8.97
N SER A 57 -14.77 -5.20 -8.16
CA SER A 57 -16.09 -5.66 -8.59
C SER A 57 -17.04 -4.51 -8.91
N VAL A 58 -17.02 -3.43 -8.11
CA VAL A 58 -17.83 -2.23 -8.36
C VAL A 58 -17.38 -1.54 -9.65
N LEU A 59 -16.08 -1.32 -9.83
CA LEU A 59 -15.53 -0.68 -11.03
C LEU A 59 -15.82 -1.50 -12.29
N THR A 60 -15.68 -2.82 -12.20
CA THR A 60 -15.97 -3.72 -13.33
C THR A 60 -17.44 -3.63 -13.73
N THR A 61 -18.34 -3.55 -12.77
CA THR A 61 -19.77 -3.34 -13.04
C THR A 61 -20.02 -2.02 -13.71
N GLU A 62 -19.42 -0.94 -13.19
CA GLU A 62 -19.63 0.42 -13.72
C GLU A 62 -19.11 0.59 -15.15
N ILE A 63 -17.92 0.06 -15.45
CA ILE A 63 -17.33 0.10 -16.81
C ILE A 63 -18.23 -0.59 -17.85
N ASN A 64 -19.02 -1.58 -17.43
CA ASN A 64 -19.92 -2.33 -18.29
C ASN A 64 -21.36 -1.84 -18.21
N SER A 65 -21.64 -0.73 -17.56
CA SER A 65 -22.97 -0.15 -17.39
C SER A 65 -23.20 1.00 -18.38
N THR A 66 -24.47 1.21 -18.73
CA THR A 66 -24.92 2.43 -19.41
C THR A 66 -25.28 3.46 -18.35
N THR A 67 -24.53 4.55 -18.27
CA THR A 67 -24.61 5.54 -17.18
C THR A 67 -24.89 6.93 -17.74
N ASP A 68 -26.10 7.17 -18.24
CA ASP A 68 -26.47 8.48 -18.80
C ASP A 68 -27.92 8.85 -18.49
N ASN A 69 -28.29 10.05 -18.85
CA ASN A 69 -29.64 10.61 -18.81
C ASN A 69 -29.86 11.54 -20.01
N PRO A 70 -30.87 11.27 -20.88
CA PRO A 70 -31.77 10.13 -20.79
C PRO A 70 -31.14 8.81 -21.27
N THR A 71 -31.63 7.68 -20.75
CA THR A 71 -31.30 6.36 -21.29
C THR A 71 -32.23 6.05 -22.47
N VAL A 72 -31.69 5.62 -23.60
CA VAL A 72 -32.42 5.31 -24.84
C VAL A 72 -32.45 3.79 -25.03
N PHE A 73 -33.66 3.25 -25.25
CA PHE A 73 -33.91 1.85 -25.55
C PHE A 73 -34.48 1.78 -26.97
N PRO A 74 -33.62 1.63 -28.00
CA PRO A 74 -34.05 1.73 -29.40
C PRO A 74 -34.96 0.57 -29.83
N ASP A 75 -34.79 -0.62 -29.28
CA ASP A 75 -35.60 -1.79 -29.64
C ASP A 75 -37.04 -1.69 -29.10
N GLU A 76 -37.22 -0.98 -27.99
CA GLU A 76 -38.51 -0.72 -27.34
C GLU A 76 -39.15 0.62 -27.76
N ASP A 77 -38.45 1.40 -28.59
CA ASP A 77 -38.84 2.78 -28.96
C ASP A 77 -39.13 3.63 -27.71
N MET A 78 -38.25 3.53 -26.71
CA MET A 78 -38.46 4.15 -25.40
C MET A 78 -37.28 5.02 -25.00
N VAL A 79 -37.57 6.19 -24.40
CA VAL A 79 -36.61 7.07 -23.79
C VAL A 79 -37.01 7.30 -22.32
N VAL A 80 -36.08 7.03 -21.41
CA VAL A 80 -36.31 7.16 -19.95
C VAL A 80 -35.38 8.21 -19.39
N SER A 81 -35.97 9.27 -18.81
CA SER A 81 -35.23 10.23 -17.98
C SER A 81 -35.27 9.79 -16.53
N ALA A 82 -34.11 9.44 -15.97
CA ALA A 82 -33.97 8.91 -14.61
C ALA A 82 -32.58 9.23 -14.02
N GLY A 83 -32.22 8.61 -12.92
CA GLY A 83 -31.00 8.92 -12.15
C GLY A 83 -29.79 7.99 -12.41
N ASN A 84 -29.76 7.26 -13.53
CA ASN A 84 -28.75 6.23 -13.77
C ASN A 84 -27.32 6.79 -14.01
N PHE A 85 -27.18 8.10 -14.08
CA PHE A 85 -25.91 8.83 -14.15
C PHE A 85 -25.25 9.03 -12.76
N HIS A 86 -25.94 8.75 -11.65
CA HIS A 86 -25.48 9.17 -10.33
C HIS A 86 -24.27 8.34 -9.88
N GLY A 87 -23.11 9.01 -9.74
CA GLY A 87 -21.81 8.37 -9.47
C GLY A 87 -21.56 7.94 -8.02
N GLN A 88 -22.59 7.82 -7.18
CA GLN A 88 -22.43 7.44 -5.76
C GLN A 88 -21.78 6.07 -5.54
N PRO A 89 -22.04 5.02 -6.37
CA PRO A 89 -21.32 3.75 -6.23
C PRO A 89 -19.81 3.90 -6.34
N ILE A 90 -19.37 4.73 -7.30
CA ILE A 90 -17.94 5.01 -7.51
C ILE A 90 -17.37 5.85 -6.37
N ALA A 91 -18.09 6.87 -5.90
CA ALA A 91 -17.63 7.71 -4.79
C ALA A 91 -17.33 6.88 -3.54
N LEU A 92 -18.23 5.97 -3.14
CA LEU A 92 -18.02 5.06 -2.01
C LEU A 92 -16.84 4.11 -2.25
N ALA A 93 -16.76 3.50 -3.42
CA ALA A 93 -15.68 2.58 -3.76
C ALA A 93 -14.31 3.26 -3.69
N MET A 94 -14.17 4.50 -4.18
CA MET A 94 -12.93 5.27 -4.13
C MET A 94 -12.52 5.60 -2.70
N ASP A 95 -13.44 6.01 -1.83
CA ASP A 95 -13.13 6.27 -0.43
C ASP A 95 -12.74 4.98 0.33
N PHE A 96 -13.41 3.85 0.08
CA PHE A 96 -13.02 2.56 0.67
C PHE A 96 -11.62 2.14 0.24
N LEU A 97 -11.28 2.32 -1.04
CA LEU A 97 -9.96 2.02 -1.55
C LEU A 97 -8.89 2.94 -0.95
N ALA A 98 -9.18 4.23 -0.78
CA ALA A 98 -8.28 5.17 -0.14
C ALA A 98 -7.93 4.74 1.29
N ILE A 99 -8.93 4.32 2.08
CA ILE A 99 -8.74 3.81 3.45
C ILE A 99 -7.88 2.54 3.44
N ALA A 100 -8.18 1.57 2.57
CA ALA A 100 -7.45 0.32 2.48
C ALA A 100 -5.97 0.51 2.12
N LEU A 101 -5.67 1.41 1.17
CA LEU A 101 -4.30 1.73 0.75
C LEU A 101 -3.54 2.55 1.80
N ALA A 102 -4.21 3.49 2.47
CA ALA A 102 -3.59 4.25 3.57
C ALA A 102 -3.19 3.32 4.73
N GLU A 103 -3.98 2.28 5.03
CA GLU A 103 -3.65 1.28 6.05
C GLU A 103 -2.46 0.40 5.63
N LEU A 104 -2.34 0.03 4.34
CA LEU A 104 -1.15 -0.64 3.82
C LEU A 104 0.10 0.23 3.98
N GLY A 105 0.00 1.52 3.68
CA GLY A 105 1.08 2.48 3.93
C GLY A 105 1.42 2.60 5.42
N ASN A 106 0.42 2.63 6.29
CA ASN A 106 0.60 2.73 7.73
C ASN A 106 1.37 1.55 8.31
N ILE A 107 0.96 0.31 8.00
CA ILE A 107 1.67 -0.87 8.50
C ILE A 107 3.08 -1.01 7.89
N SER A 108 3.27 -0.59 6.64
CA SER A 108 4.57 -0.55 5.96
C SER A 108 5.54 0.40 6.70
N GLU A 109 5.10 1.62 7.01
CA GLU A 109 5.90 2.58 7.77
C GLU A 109 6.25 2.03 9.17
N ARG A 110 5.34 1.35 9.87
CA ARG A 110 5.64 0.70 11.15
C ARG A 110 6.74 -0.36 11.02
N ARG A 111 6.81 -1.10 9.92
CA ARG A 111 7.92 -2.04 9.67
C ARG A 111 9.22 -1.29 9.40
N THR A 112 9.20 -0.24 8.59
CA THR A 112 10.34 0.64 8.35
C THR A 112 10.91 1.18 9.66
N TYR A 113 10.06 1.72 10.54
CA TYR A 113 10.47 2.18 11.87
C TYR A 113 11.14 1.08 12.70
N LYS A 114 10.60 -0.15 12.67
CA LYS A 114 11.19 -1.28 13.39
C LYS A 114 12.55 -1.70 12.85
N LEU A 115 12.75 -1.65 11.54
CA LEU A 115 14.01 -1.99 10.91
C LEU A 115 15.14 -1.04 11.32
N ILE A 116 14.88 0.26 11.44
CA ILE A 116 15.89 1.27 11.80
C ILE A 116 16.12 1.41 13.32
N SER A 117 15.33 0.76 14.16
CA SER A 117 15.31 1.00 15.60
C SER A 117 16.55 0.48 16.35
N GLY A 118 17.43 -0.25 15.71
CA GLY A 118 18.56 -0.93 16.37
C GLY A 118 18.17 -2.16 17.18
N ALA A 119 16.94 -2.63 17.02
CA ALA A 119 16.46 -3.84 17.67
C ALA A 119 16.71 -5.09 16.79
N ARG A 120 16.59 -6.26 17.40
CA ARG A 120 16.66 -7.55 16.72
C ARG A 120 17.96 -7.75 15.93
N GLU A 121 19.08 -7.35 16.52
CA GLU A 121 20.43 -7.56 15.95
C GLU A 121 20.66 -6.79 14.63
N LEU A 122 19.88 -5.73 14.37
CA LEU A 122 20.16 -4.78 13.31
C LEU A 122 20.83 -3.53 13.89
N PRO A 123 21.75 -2.89 13.17
CA PRO A 123 22.32 -1.63 13.64
C PRO A 123 21.28 -0.51 13.62
N LYS A 124 21.41 0.44 14.54
CA LYS A 124 20.58 1.66 14.52
C LYS A 124 20.71 2.35 13.18
N PHE A 125 19.59 2.79 12.65
CA PHE A 125 19.51 3.50 11.36
C PHE A 125 20.10 2.72 10.16
N LEU A 126 20.30 1.40 10.30
CA LEU A 126 20.83 0.52 9.25
C LEU A 126 22.16 1.01 8.64
N VAL A 127 23.04 1.53 9.48
CA VAL A 127 24.42 1.92 9.14
C VAL A 127 25.43 1.38 10.14
N ALA A 128 26.68 1.15 9.69
CA ALA A 128 27.71 0.58 10.55
C ALA A 128 28.12 1.51 11.69
N ASN A 129 28.15 2.82 11.45
CA ASN A 129 28.60 3.84 12.40
C ASN A 129 27.47 4.85 12.70
N PRO A 130 26.43 4.46 13.48
CA PRO A 130 25.36 5.37 13.86
C PRO A 130 25.91 6.48 14.77
N GLY A 131 25.46 7.71 14.55
CA GLY A 131 25.99 8.89 15.26
C GLY A 131 26.93 9.71 14.37
N LEU A 132 27.86 9.07 13.66
CA LEU A 132 28.57 9.69 12.55
C LEU A 132 27.67 9.80 11.32
N ASN A 133 26.85 8.77 11.06
CA ASN A 133 25.89 8.72 9.99
C ASN A 133 24.45 8.74 10.56
N SER A 134 23.57 9.48 9.88
CA SER A 134 22.12 9.47 10.12
C SER A 134 21.44 8.26 9.46
N GLY A 135 22.01 7.73 8.39
CA GLY A 135 21.59 6.55 7.67
C GLY A 135 20.13 6.61 7.21
N PHE A 136 19.38 5.56 7.49
CA PHE A 136 17.98 5.44 7.07
C PHE A 136 16.97 6.14 7.99
N MET A 137 17.41 7.01 8.90
CA MET A 137 16.54 7.84 9.71
C MET A 137 15.66 8.75 8.82
N ILE A 138 16.25 9.45 7.85
CA ILE A 138 15.52 10.39 6.99
C ILE A 138 14.52 9.71 6.05
N PRO A 139 14.83 8.58 5.39
CA PRO A 139 13.81 7.80 4.68
C PRO A 139 12.60 7.44 5.55
N GLN A 140 12.80 7.06 6.82
CA GLN A 140 11.69 6.78 7.73
C GLN A 140 10.88 8.04 8.07
N TYR A 141 11.50 9.19 8.30
CA TYR A 141 10.79 10.47 8.48
C TYR A 141 9.92 10.79 7.26
N THR A 142 10.45 10.56 6.05
CA THR A 142 9.70 10.76 4.80
C THR A 142 8.48 9.83 4.76
N ALA A 143 8.64 8.54 5.05
CA ALA A 143 7.51 7.60 5.10
C ALA A 143 6.46 8.00 6.14
N ALA A 144 6.88 8.42 7.33
CA ALA A 144 5.98 8.88 8.39
C ALA A 144 5.18 10.13 7.97
N SER A 145 5.82 11.09 7.31
CA SER A 145 5.17 12.29 6.78
C SER A 145 4.12 11.94 5.73
N ILE A 146 4.44 11.05 4.79
CA ILE A 146 3.53 10.58 3.74
C ILE A 146 2.31 9.87 4.34
N VAL A 147 2.51 9.00 5.32
CA VAL A 147 1.42 8.30 6.01
C VAL A 147 0.52 9.28 6.75
N SER A 148 1.09 10.29 7.41
CA SER A 148 0.32 11.37 8.06
C SER A 148 -0.54 12.14 7.06
N GLN A 149 -0.02 12.47 5.87
CA GLN A 149 -0.78 13.11 4.79
C GLN A 149 -1.92 12.20 4.30
N SER A 150 -1.65 10.92 4.07
CA SER A 150 -2.63 9.94 3.58
C SER A 150 -3.81 9.80 4.53
N LYS A 151 -3.59 9.88 5.86
CA LYS A 151 -4.67 9.89 6.84
C LYS A 151 -5.67 11.03 6.60
N GLY A 152 -5.20 12.25 6.32
CA GLY A 152 -6.07 13.39 5.97
C GLY A 152 -6.83 13.17 4.66
N LEU A 153 -6.20 12.52 3.67
CA LEU A 153 -6.82 12.22 2.39
C LEU A 153 -7.91 11.12 2.48
N CYS A 154 -7.98 10.37 3.57
CA CYS A 154 -9.00 9.35 3.80
C CYS A 154 -10.32 9.90 4.37
N MET A 155 -10.44 11.22 4.60
CA MET A 155 -11.74 11.80 4.95
C MET A 155 -12.72 11.56 3.81
N PRO A 156 -13.89 10.92 4.05
CA PRO A 156 -14.77 10.51 2.97
C PRO A 156 -15.36 11.72 2.22
N ALA A 157 -15.25 11.70 0.89
CA ALA A 157 -15.95 12.64 0.02
C ALA A 157 -17.35 12.12 -0.36
N SER A 158 -17.55 10.81 -0.31
CA SER A 158 -18.81 10.17 -0.65
C SER A 158 -19.98 10.49 0.27
N VAL A 159 -19.72 11.07 1.45
CA VAL A 159 -20.75 11.50 2.41
C VAL A 159 -21.12 12.97 2.25
N ASP A 160 -20.48 13.68 1.34
CA ASP A 160 -20.73 15.09 1.04
C ASP A 160 -21.63 15.25 -0.18
N SER A 161 -22.37 16.33 -0.24
CA SER A 161 -23.20 16.72 -1.37
C SER A 161 -23.39 18.23 -1.39
N ILE A 162 -23.70 18.75 -2.59
CA ILE A 162 -24.09 20.15 -2.81
C ILE A 162 -25.34 20.21 -3.66
N PRO A 163 -26.23 21.20 -3.53
CA PRO A 163 -27.29 21.47 -4.50
C PRO A 163 -26.70 22.17 -5.72
N SER A 164 -27.21 21.83 -6.90
CA SER A 164 -26.84 22.43 -8.18
C SER A 164 -28.08 22.65 -9.06
N SER A 165 -27.91 23.30 -10.23
CA SER A 165 -28.98 23.51 -11.21
C SER A 165 -30.28 24.07 -10.61
N GLN A 166 -30.17 25.13 -9.79
CA GLN A 166 -31.30 25.79 -9.08
C GLN A 166 -32.08 24.80 -8.16
N GLY A 167 -31.40 23.81 -7.59
CA GLY A 167 -31.99 22.82 -6.71
C GLY A 167 -32.61 21.61 -7.39
N GLN A 168 -32.56 21.54 -8.72
CA GLN A 168 -32.98 20.33 -9.45
C GLN A 168 -32.06 19.16 -9.13
N GLU A 169 -30.76 19.42 -8.99
CA GLU A 169 -29.74 18.48 -8.54
C GLU A 169 -29.44 18.73 -7.07
N ASP A 170 -30.38 18.38 -6.21
CA ASP A 170 -30.33 18.65 -4.77
C ASP A 170 -29.45 17.67 -3.98
N HIS A 171 -29.04 16.57 -4.62
CA HIS A 171 -28.10 15.58 -4.11
C HIS A 171 -27.20 15.07 -5.24
N VAL A 172 -25.92 15.41 -5.21
CA VAL A 172 -24.92 14.99 -6.18
C VAL A 172 -23.86 14.12 -5.52
N SER A 173 -23.23 13.22 -6.28
CA SER A 173 -22.05 12.48 -5.80
C SER A 173 -20.82 13.37 -5.86
N MET A 174 -19.94 13.26 -4.88
CA MET A 174 -18.62 13.90 -4.88
C MET A 174 -17.53 12.93 -5.37
N GLY A 175 -17.85 12.14 -6.38
CA GLY A 175 -16.98 11.08 -6.92
C GLY A 175 -15.65 11.61 -7.46
N SER A 176 -15.64 12.77 -8.11
CA SER A 176 -14.40 13.42 -8.58
C SER A 176 -13.46 13.76 -7.43
N ASN A 177 -13.99 14.24 -6.31
CA ASN A 177 -13.20 14.51 -5.10
C ASN A 177 -12.67 13.23 -4.48
N ALA A 178 -13.49 12.16 -4.41
CA ALA A 178 -13.06 10.85 -3.94
C ALA A 178 -11.92 10.30 -4.82
N ALA A 179 -12.07 10.33 -6.15
CA ALA A 179 -11.10 9.82 -7.10
C ALA A 179 -9.76 10.58 -7.06
N THR A 180 -9.78 11.91 -7.01
CA THR A 180 -8.55 12.72 -6.97
C THR A 180 -7.79 12.55 -5.65
N LYS A 181 -8.48 12.41 -4.53
CA LYS A 181 -7.85 12.04 -3.24
C LYS A 181 -7.25 10.65 -3.29
N LEU A 182 -8.00 9.66 -3.77
CA LEU A 182 -7.52 8.29 -3.95
C LEU A 182 -6.25 8.25 -4.80
N TYR A 183 -6.20 8.95 -5.93
CA TYR A 183 -5.01 8.99 -6.78
C TYR A 183 -3.77 9.42 -6.00
N ARG A 184 -3.90 10.42 -5.12
CA ARG A 184 -2.81 10.87 -4.25
C ARG A 184 -2.43 9.81 -3.22
N VAL A 185 -3.41 9.10 -2.64
CA VAL A 185 -3.14 7.99 -1.70
C VAL A 185 -2.41 6.84 -2.38
N VAL A 186 -2.75 6.50 -3.62
CA VAL A 186 -2.03 5.48 -4.43
C VAL A 186 -0.56 5.85 -4.56
N LEU A 187 -0.26 7.06 -5.03
CA LEU A 187 1.13 7.53 -5.18
C LEU A 187 1.89 7.57 -3.84
N ASN A 188 1.21 7.96 -2.77
CA ASN A 188 1.78 7.98 -1.44
C ASN A 188 2.10 6.57 -0.94
N THR A 189 1.19 5.61 -1.13
CA THR A 189 1.38 4.21 -0.74
C THR A 189 2.56 3.60 -1.50
N GLU A 190 2.65 3.84 -2.81
CA GLU A 190 3.78 3.41 -3.63
C GLU A 190 5.13 3.92 -3.10
N ARG A 191 5.20 5.20 -2.73
CA ARG A 191 6.41 5.80 -2.12
C ARG A 191 6.77 5.16 -0.78
N VAL A 192 5.79 4.93 0.08
CA VAL A 192 6.03 4.29 1.38
C VAL A 192 6.53 2.85 1.20
N LEU A 193 5.95 2.09 0.27
CA LEU A 193 6.41 0.74 -0.05
C LEU A 193 7.83 0.73 -0.64
N ALA A 194 8.17 1.70 -1.47
CA ALA A 194 9.53 1.86 -2.01
C ALA A 194 10.55 2.15 -0.90
N ILE A 195 10.19 2.99 0.07
CA ILE A 195 11.02 3.26 1.25
C ILE A 195 11.16 2.01 2.10
N GLU A 196 10.10 1.23 2.30
CA GLU A 196 10.18 -0.06 3.02
C GLU A 196 11.12 -1.04 2.30
N LEU A 197 10.99 -1.19 0.98
CA LEU A 197 11.88 -2.04 0.19
C LEU A 197 13.34 -1.62 0.31
N PHE A 198 13.63 -0.32 0.23
CA PHE A 198 14.97 0.24 0.39
C PHE A 198 15.56 -0.09 1.77
N ASN A 199 14.78 0.12 2.84
CA ASN A 199 15.17 -0.23 4.21
C ASN A 199 15.32 -1.74 4.40
N ALA A 200 14.41 -2.55 3.85
CA ALA A 200 14.44 -4.01 4.00
C ALA A 200 15.64 -4.64 3.28
N ALA A 201 15.96 -4.18 2.08
CA ALA A 201 17.15 -4.62 1.36
C ALA A 201 18.43 -4.28 2.14
N GLN A 202 18.54 -3.04 2.67
CA GLN A 202 19.66 -2.64 3.52
C GLN A 202 19.77 -3.53 4.77
N ALA A 203 18.66 -3.77 5.45
CA ALA A 203 18.61 -4.63 6.64
C ALA A 203 19.02 -6.09 6.32
N LEU A 204 18.66 -6.59 5.14
CA LEU A 204 18.99 -7.95 4.73
C LEU A 204 20.50 -8.14 4.54
N ASP A 205 21.21 -7.13 4.02
CA ASP A 205 22.66 -7.20 3.87
C ASP A 205 23.38 -7.28 5.21
N PHE A 206 22.87 -6.64 6.26
CA PHE A 206 23.39 -6.81 7.62
C PHE A 206 23.12 -8.21 8.22
N ARG A 207 22.34 -9.05 7.54
CA ARG A 207 22.10 -10.45 7.95
C ARG A 207 23.08 -11.44 7.32
N ARG A 208 23.89 -11.00 6.38
CA ARG A 208 24.90 -11.87 5.74
C ARG A 208 25.84 -12.46 6.78
N PRO A 209 26.30 -13.73 6.61
CA PRO A 209 26.16 -14.57 5.42
C PRO A 209 24.84 -15.36 5.33
N ALA A 210 23.94 -15.28 6.34
CA ALA A 210 22.65 -15.98 6.32
C ALA A 210 21.77 -15.48 5.15
N ARG A 211 21.09 -16.41 4.49
CA ARG A 211 20.30 -16.14 3.28
C ARG A 211 18.80 -16.27 3.55
N SER A 212 18.04 -15.48 2.83
CA SER A 212 16.58 -15.62 2.74
C SER A 212 16.21 -16.78 1.78
N SER A 213 14.94 -16.86 1.37
CA SER A 213 14.52 -17.82 0.35
C SER A 213 15.13 -17.49 -1.03
N ALA A 214 15.16 -18.46 -1.92
CA ALA A 214 15.69 -18.26 -3.28
C ALA A 214 14.94 -17.15 -4.03
N ALA A 215 13.61 -17.06 -3.86
CA ALA A 215 12.79 -16.01 -4.47
C ALA A 215 13.16 -14.60 -3.97
N ILE A 216 13.33 -14.43 -2.68
CA ILE A 216 13.74 -13.15 -2.09
C ILE A 216 15.19 -12.79 -2.46
N GLU A 217 16.11 -13.75 -2.44
CA GLU A 217 17.50 -13.52 -2.85
C GLU A 217 17.59 -13.09 -4.32
N HIS A 218 16.81 -13.71 -5.20
CA HIS A 218 16.74 -13.31 -6.61
C HIS A 218 16.20 -11.88 -6.77
N MET A 219 15.08 -11.57 -6.14
CA MET A 219 14.49 -10.23 -6.16
C MET A 219 15.49 -9.17 -5.66
N VAL A 220 16.16 -9.43 -4.53
CA VAL A 220 17.13 -8.50 -3.96
C VAL A 220 18.37 -8.36 -4.86
N ALA A 221 18.83 -9.41 -5.51
CA ALA A 221 19.92 -9.34 -6.48
C ALA A 221 19.56 -8.43 -7.68
N GLU A 222 18.34 -8.55 -8.21
CA GLU A 222 17.87 -7.65 -9.28
C GLU A 222 17.73 -6.19 -8.79
N TYR A 223 17.19 -6.01 -7.59
CA TYR A 223 17.08 -4.68 -6.96
C TYR A 223 18.44 -4.02 -6.78
N ARG A 224 19.47 -4.77 -6.34
CA ARG A 224 20.84 -4.26 -6.12
C ARG A 224 21.56 -3.81 -7.39
N LYS A 225 21.08 -4.19 -8.57
CA LYS A 225 21.57 -3.63 -9.84
C LYS A 225 21.20 -2.15 -10.02
N ARG A 226 20.16 -1.68 -9.31
CA ARG A 226 19.64 -0.30 -9.41
C ARG A 226 19.91 0.53 -8.17
N VAL A 227 19.91 -0.08 -6.99
CA VAL A 227 20.04 0.58 -5.70
C VAL A 227 21.16 -0.09 -4.90
N PRO A 228 22.30 0.59 -4.69
CA PRO A 228 23.44 0.00 -3.99
C PRO A 228 23.17 -0.16 -2.48
N PHE A 229 24.03 -0.89 -1.80
CA PHE A 229 24.15 -0.82 -0.34
C PHE A 229 24.71 0.55 0.05
N ILE A 230 24.21 1.14 1.13
CA ILE A 230 24.60 2.48 1.59
C ILE A 230 25.50 2.35 2.82
N ASP A 231 26.78 2.59 2.64
CA ASP A 231 27.77 2.52 3.72
C ASP A 231 27.79 3.78 4.58
N ASN A 232 27.67 4.95 3.95
CA ASN A 232 27.75 6.27 4.56
C ASN A 232 26.60 7.15 4.08
N ASP A 233 26.32 8.22 4.81
CA ASP A 233 25.30 9.19 4.43
C ASP A 233 25.48 9.70 3.00
N SER A 234 24.41 9.67 2.26
CA SER A 234 24.33 10.11 0.87
C SER A 234 22.95 10.70 0.58
N VAL A 235 22.78 11.28 -0.60
CA VAL A 235 21.47 11.75 -1.05
C VAL A 235 20.56 10.55 -1.31
N MET A 236 19.53 10.36 -0.49
CA MET A 236 18.65 9.18 -0.53
C MET A 236 17.56 9.27 -1.59
N TYR A 237 17.20 10.47 -2.06
CA TYR A 237 16.11 10.68 -3.01
C TYR A 237 16.24 9.85 -4.31
N PRO A 238 17.39 9.80 -5.00
CA PRO A 238 17.52 9.00 -6.23
C PRO A 238 17.31 7.50 -6.00
N HIS A 239 17.68 7.00 -4.82
CA HIS A 239 17.51 5.60 -4.46
C HIS A 239 16.04 5.26 -4.18
N ILE A 240 15.29 6.19 -3.58
CA ILE A 240 13.83 6.05 -3.38
C ILE A 240 13.12 6.03 -4.74
N GLU A 241 13.45 6.95 -5.65
CA GLU A 241 12.88 6.96 -7.00
C GLU A 241 13.21 5.67 -7.78
N SER A 242 14.44 5.19 -7.70
CA SER A 242 14.85 3.91 -8.31
C SER A 242 14.08 2.73 -7.70
N SER A 243 13.76 2.79 -6.39
CA SER A 243 12.94 1.79 -5.72
C SER A 243 11.49 1.81 -6.18
N ILE A 244 10.90 2.99 -6.42
CA ILE A 244 9.57 3.14 -7.02
C ILE A 244 9.54 2.49 -8.42
N GLN A 245 10.52 2.83 -9.25
CA GLN A 245 10.62 2.25 -10.60
C GLN A 245 10.80 0.73 -10.56
N PHE A 246 11.55 0.21 -9.60
CA PHE A 246 11.70 -1.24 -9.43
C PHE A 246 10.38 -1.90 -9.03
N LEU A 247 9.63 -1.35 -8.07
CA LEU A 247 8.33 -1.89 -7.66
C LEU A 247 7.35 -2.00 -8.84
N ARG A 248 7.39 -1.04 -9.77
CA ARG A 248 6.54 -1.05 -10.98
C ARG A 248 6.91 -2.15 -11.99
N THR A 249 8.02 -2.85 -11.78
CA THR A 249 8.45 -3.98 -12.65
C THR A 249 8.14 -5.35 -12.05
N LEU A 250 7.62 -5.40 -10.83
CA LEU A 250 7.21 -6.64 -10.14
C LEU A 250 5.80 -7.05 -10.54
#